data_da5356a1ef47cb3aa0a2466d7505b25c
#
_entry.id   da5356a1ef47cb3aa0a2466d7505b25c
#
_cell.length_a   1.000
_cell.length_b   1.000
_cell.length_c   1.000
_cell.angle_alpha   90.00
_cell.angle_beta   90.00
_cell.angle_gamma   90.00
#
_symmetry.space_group_name_H-M   'P 1'
#
loop_
_entity.id
_entity.type
_entity.pdbx_description
1 polymer ?
#
loop_
_entity_poly.entity_id
_entity_poly.type
_entity_poly.pdbx_seq_one_letter_code
_entity_poly.pdbx_strand_id
1 'polypeptide(L)'
;MPYFTIGRARLFISFQLEVKQEQKLMRFMQMLEASGVGDVIKLYVRNDTVSGGRPNCNYYRLFAAILYGFAFDRYSLRELEDAFKYDLRYLWLMDFTPVDFTTICKFINKVIVPNEERVFSLIMLQIAREVGIALSESDAFIDGTKYQANANKYKFVWKPVKRHRKLSAKISDAIKRHGLITNYNEPELIGSETVATALINLRFREADLPRKEYKALERFLAAAALKVGEYERMYQLAGSSRKSYYKTDVDATAMVLKEDYYSKSSYEFHAAYNVQQLVIRGLIFAYHVCQDRTDIDAFIPINERFFRLYRCFPANECADAGYGSLDNYRYLDAHKIGNYVKHQSWEGNKSASSPDCYRLLGDGRIVCLNGLHGEEVEIEGRHHRRKGSVFFRVEGCNGCNWMPYCKRFMTRQDEDFKVFEVVKELELYKYQAQDNLCSPKGIELRVNRSVQVEGDFGILKQDHGYTRVRRRGLVRVSAEMMLTALGLNVAKLFRFYETGKTCRHWVAPDGLEPEVFKKPSWKRLAKKGRRINDAMRNGAAKNRE
;
A
#
# COMPACT_ATOMS: atom_id res chain seq x y z
N MET A 1 -5.38 47.11 -45.78
CA MET A 1 -4.85 45.78 -45.42
C MET A 1 -5.99 45.02 -44.76
N PRO A 2 -6.40 43.88 -45.28
CA PRO A 2 -7.44 43.10 -44.60
C PRO A 2 -6.87 42.54 -43.33
N TYR A 3 -7.48 42.89 -42.21
CA TYR A 3 -7.24 42.21 -40.93
C TYR A 3 -7.59 40.72 -41.10
N PHE A 4 -6.62 39.84 -40.93
CA PHE A 4 -6.88 38.43 -40.75
C PHE A 4 -7.67 38.25 -39.46
N THR A 5 -8.98 38.22 -39.54
CA THR A 5 -9.79 37.58 -38.56
C THR A 5 -9.42 36.08 -38.65
N ILE A 6 -8.78 35.55 -37.62
CA ILE A 6 -8.64 34.12 -37.40
C ILE A 6 -10.03 33.59 -37.07
N GLY A 7 -10.92 33.68 -38.04
CA GLY A 7 -12.19 32.99 -38.07
C GLY A 7 -11.86 31.51 -38.26
N ARG A 8 -12.55 30.65 -37.53
CA ARG A 8 -12.48 29.19 -37.53
C ARG A 8 -12.03 28.63 -38.88
N ALA A 9 -10.71 28.55 -39.14
CA ALA A 9 -10.15 27.86 -40.27
C ALA A 9 -10.43 26.38 -40.08
N ARG A 10 -11.40 25.85 -40.81
CA ARG A 10 -11.57 24.40 -40.93
C ARG A 10 -10.43 23.92 -41.82
N LEU A 11 -9.39 23.36 -41.20
CA LEU A 11 -8.35 22.68 -41.94
C LEU A 11 -8.91 21.33 -42.40
N PHE A 12 -9.29 21.22 -43.70
CA PHE A 12 -9.58 19.93 -44.29
C PHE A 12 -8.26 19.31 -44.68
N ILE A 13 -7.75 18.42 -43.84
CA ILE A 13 -6.57 17.60 -44.19
C ILE A 13 -7.13 16.24 -44.64
N SER A 14 -7.12 15.97 -45.95
CA SER A 14 -7.34 14.65 -46.49
C SER A 14 -6.00 13.91 -46.45
N PHE A 15 -5.71 13.20 -45.35
CA PHE A 15 -4.59 12.28 -45.27
C PHE A 15 -5.09 10.84 -45.45
N GLN A 16 -4.65 10.17 -46.49
CA GLN A 16 -4.48 8.71 -46.47
C GLN A 16 -3.12 8.44 -45.78
N LEU A 17 -3.13 8.31 -44.50
CA LEU A 17 -1.96 7.87 -43.74
C LEU A 17 -1.89 6.34 -43.76
N GLU A 18 -1.20 5.78 -44.71
CA GLU A 18 -0.66 4.41 -44.64
C GLU A 18 0.50 4.40 -43.63
N VAL A 19 0.21 4.46 -42.36
CA VAL A 19 1.24 4.43 -41.32
C VAL A 19 1.27 3.04 -40.70
N LYS A 20 2.45 2.40 -40.70
CA LYS A 20 2.69 1.15 -39.95
C LYS A 20 2.27 1.21 -38.46
N GLN A 21 2.18 2.40 -37.91
CA GLN A 21 1.67 2.64 -36.54
C GLN A 21 0.14 2.46 -36.47
N GLU A 22 -0.61 2.60 -37.55
CA GLU A 22 -2.05 2.34 -37.55
C GLU A 22 -2.38 0.91 -37.18
N GLN A 23 -1.55 -0.06 -37.58
CA GLN A 23 -1.78 -1.46 -37.21
C GLN A 23 -1.82 -1.67 -35.68
N LYS A 24 -0.98 -0.99 -34.90
CA LYS A 24 -0.97 -1.09 -33.43
C LYS A 24 -2.24 -0.49 -32.85
N LEU A 25 -2.63 0.68 -33.34
CA LEU A 25 -3.82 1.38 -32.89
C LEU A 25 -5.09 0.59 -33.20
N MET A 26 -5.16 0.00 -34.41
CA MET A 26 -6.26 -0.88 -34.79
C MET A 26 -6.32 -2.14 -33.92
N ARG A 27 -5.18 -2.81 -33.68
CA ARG A 27 -5.12 -3.96 -32.76
C ARG A 27 -5.55 -3.60 -31.36
N PHE A 28 -5.16 -2.42 -30.87
CA PHE A 28 -5.60 -1.92 -29.57
C PHE A 28 -7.12 -1.74 -29.52
N MET A 29 -7.73 -1.16 -30.54
CA MET A 29 -9.19 -1.03 -30.59
C MET A 29 -9.88 -2.40 -30.69
N GLN A 30 -9.36 -3.33 -31.47
CA GLN A 30 -9.85 -4.71 -31.55
C GLN A 30 -9.75 -5.43 -30.20
N MET A 31 -8.62 -5.28 -29.48
CA MET A 31 -8.44 -5.82 -28.12
C MET A 31 -9.48 -5.24 -27.17
N LEU A 32 -9.72 -3.92 -27.20
CA LEU A 32 -10.74 -3.30 -26.34
C LEU A 32 -12.15 -3.78 -26.69
N GLU A 33 -12.47 -3.96 -27.96
CA GLU A 33 -13.75 -4.49 -28.42
C GLU A 33 -13.93 -5.94 -27.96
N ALA A 34 -12.94 -6.79 -28.18
CA ALA A 34 -12.93 -8.19 -27.76
C ALA A 34 -12.99 -8.35 -26.21
N SER A 35 -12.55 -7.37 -25.45
CA SER A 35 -12.63 -7.38 -23.98
C SER A 35 -14.06 -7.26 -23.44
N GLY A 36 -15.01 -6.75 -24.24
CA GLY A 36 -16.38 -6.49 -23.81
C GLY A 36 -16.53 -5.27 -22.89
N VAL A 37 -15.47 -4.47 -22.69
CA VAL A 37 -15.53 -3.27 -21.83
C VAL A 37 -16.53 -2.24 -22.35
N GLY A 38 -16.78 -2.24 -23.67
CA GLY A 38 -17.78 -1.39 -24.32
C GLY A 38 -19.18 -1.55 -23.74
N ASP A 39 -19.57 -2.77 -23.34
CA ASP A 39 -20.90 -3.03 -22.79
C ASP A 39 -21.07 -2.43 -21.38
N VAL A 40 -20.00 -2.41 -20.59
CA VAL A 40 -20.02 -1.72 -19.30
C VAL A 40 -20.19 -0.21 -19.48
N ILE A 41 -19.48 0.35 -20.45
CA ILE A 41 -19.50 1.81 -20.71
C ILE A 41 -20.84 2.24 -21.31
N LYS A 42 -21.43 1.45 -22.20
CA LYS A 42 -22.74 1.72 -22.82
C LYS A 42 -23.87 1.91 -21.81
N LEU A 43 -23.83 1.24 -20.65
CA LEU A 43 -24.83 1.40 -19.58
C LEU A 43 -24.94 2.85 -19.07
N TYR A 44 -23.93 3.67 -19.27
CA TYR A 44 -23.89 5.06 -18.81
C TYR A 44 -24.13 6.08 -19.95
N VAL A 45 -24.32 5.60 -21.17
CA VAL A 45 -24.69 6.48 -22.29
C VAL A 45 -26.18 6.73 -22.23
N ARG A 46 -26.58 7.98 -21.99
CA ARG A 46 -27.98 8.38 -22.11
C ARG A 46 -28.37 8.44 -23.59
N ASN A 47 -29.31 7.62 -23.97
CA ASN A 47 -29.92 7.65 -25.30
C ASN A 47 -31.03 8.73 -25.39
N ASP A 48 -30.97 9.78 -24.58
CA ASP A 48 -31.99 10.84 -24.56
C ASP A 48 -31.86 11.76 -25.77
N THR A 49 -32.28 11.29 -26.90
CA THR A 49 -32.56 12.14 -28.10
C THR A 49 -33.89 12.88 -27.97
N VAL A 50 -34.73 12.50 -27.01
CA VAL A 50 -36.10 13.03 -26.84
C VAL A 50 -36.14 14.39 -26.11
N SER A 51 -35.21 14.69 -25.22
CA SER A 51 -35.25 15.91 -24.40
C SER A 51 -34.43 17.08 -24.95
N GLY A 52 -33.87 16.96 -26.15
CA GLY A 52 -33.02 18.01 -26.74
C GLY A 52 -31.71 18.22 -25.94
N GLY A 53 -30.70 18.80 -26.52
CA GLY A 53 -29.42 19.10 -25.90
C GLY A 53 -28.23 18.67 -26.76
N ARG A 54 -27.04 19.05 -26.34
CA ARG A 54 -25.82 18.64 -27.03
C ARG A 54 -25.63 17.12 -26.90
N PRO A 55 -25.44 16.36 -28.01
CA PRO A 55 -25.21 14.93 -27.95
C PRO A 55 -23.98 14.62 -27.10
N ASN A 56 -24.06 13.54 -26.29
CA ASN A 56 -22.94 13.07 -25.52
C ASN A 56 -21.80 12.61 -26.45
N CYS A 57 -20.55 12.85 -26.05
CA CYS A 57 -19.42 12.27 -26.74
C CYS A 57 -19.47 10.72 -26.66
N ASN A 58 -18.89 10.05 -27.60
CA ASN A 58 -18.78 8.60 -27.58
C ASN A 58 -17.89 8.16 -26.41
N TYR A 59 -18.48 7.67 -25.32
CA TYR A 59 -17.78 7.28 -24.09
C TYR A 59 -16.82 6.11 -24.30
N TYR A 60 -17.09 5.21 -25.22
CA TYR A 60 -16.17 4.12 -25.55
C TYR A 60 -14.88 4.65 -26.21
N ARG A 61 -15.00 5.55 -27.18
CA ARG A 61 -13.86 6.21 -27.82
C ARG A 61 -13.11 7.10 -26.82
N LEU A 62 -13.83 7.80 -25.93
CA LEU A 62 -13.23 8.59 -24.86
C LEU A 62 -12.41 7.71 -23.92
N PHE A 63 -12.93 6.54 -23.53
CA PHE A 63 -12.19 5.58 -22.70
C PHE A 63 -10.94 5.08 -23.42
N ALA A 64 -11.04 4.69 -24.68
CA ALA A 64 -9.90 4.25 -25.49
C ALA A 64 -8.83 5.33 -25.59
N ALA A 65 -9.21 6.59 -25.82
CA ALA A 65 -8.28 7.71 -25.91
C ALA A 65 -7.61 8.03 -24.56
N ILE A 66 -8.34 7.93 -23.44
CA ILE A 66 -7.77 8.08 -22.10
C ILE A 66 -6.75 6.97 -21.81
N LEU A 67 -7.13 5.71 -22.06
CA LEU A 67 -6.26 4.56 -21.81
C LEU A 67 -4.99 4.61 -22.66
N TYR A 68 -5.14 4.98 -23.93
CA TYR A 68 -4.02 5.22 -24.84
C TYR A 68 -3.11 6.34 -24.30
N GLY A 69 -3.69 7.40 -23.74
CA GLY A 69 -2.93 8.47 -23.08
C GLY A 69 -2.09 7.98 -21.91
N PHE A 70 -2.67 7.19 -21.04
CA PHE A 70 -1.95 6.59 -19.92
C PHE A 70 -0.84 5.62 -20.36
N ALA A 71 -0.97 4.98 -21.53
CA ALA A 71 0.07 4.14 -22.12
C ALA A 71 1.29 4.95 -22.63
N PHE A 72 1.10 6.24 -22.92
CA PHE A 72 2.11 7.16 -23.45
C PHE A 72 2.31 8.39 -22.55
N ASP A 73 2.37 8.20 -21.24
CA ASP A 73 2.78 9.17 -20.19
C ASP A 73 1.88 10.38 -20.00
N ARG A 74 0.69 10.38 -20.60
CA ARG A 74 -0.26 11.49 -20.47
C ARG A 74 -1.22 11.25 -19.29
N TYR A 75 -0.77 11.55 -18.10
CA TYR A 75 -1.54 11.33 -16.86
C TYR A 75 -2.40 12.52 -16.44
N SER A 76 -2.16 13.70 -17.00
CA SER A 76 -2.92 14.91 -16.71
C SER A 76 -4.14 15.01 -17.62
N LEU A 77 -5.30 15.38 -17.03
CA LEU A 77 -6.52 15.60 -17.81
C LEU A 77 -6.38 16.76 -18.81
N ARG A 78 -5.53 17.74 -18.54
CA ARG A 78 -5.25 18.86 -19.46
C ARG A 78 -4.32 18.43 -20.58
N GLU A 79 -3.31 17.61 -20.30
CA GLU A 79 -2.48 17.00 -21.34
C GLU A 79 -3.30 16.11 -22.28
N LEU A 80 -4.30 15.38 -21.74
CA LEU A 80 -5.24 14.62 -22.55
C LEU A 80 -6.13 15.52 -23.41
N GLU A 81 -6.65 16.61 -22.84
CA GLU A 81 -7.43 17.60 -23.58
C GLU A 81 -6.63 18.20 -24.75
N ASP A 82 -5.37 18.57 -24.50
CA ASP A 82 -4.48 19.09 -25.54
C ASP A 82 -4.20 18.03 -26.60
N ALA A 83 -3.94 16.77 -26.20
CA ALA A 83 -3.77 15.67 -27.13
C ALA A 83 -5.01 15.45 -28.01
N PHE A 84 -6.21 15.52 -27.44
CA PHE A 84 -7.47 15.37 -28.18
C PHE A 84 -7.71 16.50 -29.21
N LYS A 85 -7.03 17.63 -29.07
CA LYS A 85 -7.12 18.76 -29.99
C LYS A 85 -6.03 18.76 -31.07
N TYR A 86 -4.83 18.29 -30.76
CA TYR A 86 -3.66 18.55 -31.59
C TYR A 86 -2.87 17.29 -32.02
N ASP A 87 -3.12 16.12 -31.43
CA ASP A 87 -2.44 14.88 -31.79
C ASP A 87 -3.35 14.02 -32.69
N LEU A 88 -2.90 13.71 -33.90
CA LEU A 88 -3.67 12.95 -34.89
C LEU A 88 -4.18 11.59 -34.39
N ARG A 89 -3.39 10.89 -33.56
CA ARG A 89 -3.76 9.60 -32.98
C ARG A 89 -4.99 9.72 -32.08
N TYR A 90 -5.02 10.76 -31.26
CA TYR A 90 -6.13 11.01 -30.35
C TYR A 90 -7.32 11.61 -31.08
N LEU A 91 -7.10 12.44 -32.09
CA LEU A 91 -8.18 12.93 -32.97
C LEU A 91 -8.88 11.77 -33.64
N TRP A 92 -8.13 10.79 -34.17
CA TRP A 92 -8.69 9.58 -34.74
C TRP A 92 -9.45 8.73 -33.72
N LEU A 93 -8.88 8.49 -32.54
CA LEU A 93 -9.55 7.77 -31.45
C LEU A 93 -10.86 8.44 -31.03
N MET A 94 -10.90 9.76 -31.00
CA MET A 94 -12.07 10.57 -30.62
C MET A 94 -13.04 10.86 -31.75
N ASP A 95 -12.80 10.28 -32.94
CA ASP A 95 -13.60 10.54 -34.17
C ASP A 95 -13.72 12.07 -34.43
N PHE A 96 -12.59 12.75 -34.33
CA PHE A 96 -12.47 14.21 -34.51
C PHE A 96 -13.42 15.05 -33.62
N THR A 97 -13.87 14.49 -32.51
CA THR A 97 -14.75 15.15 -31.55
C THR A 97 -13.99 15.40 -30.23
N PRO A 98 -13.16 16.44 -30.11
CA PRO A 98 -12.40 16.72 -28.91
C PRO A 98 -13.32 17.13 -27.75
N VAL A 99 -12.96 16.73 -26.56
CA VAL A 99 -13.65 17.06 -25.31
C VAL A 99 -12.73 17.79 -24.34
N ASP A 100 -13.30 18.59 -23.46
CA ASP A 100 -12.58 19.32 -22.42
C ASP A 100 -12.22 18.41 -21.22
N PHE A 101 -11.27 18.87 -20.40
CA PHE A 101 -10.81 18.14 -19.21
C PHE A 101 -11.93 17.92 -18.17
N THR A 102 -12.97 18.77 -18.14
CA THR A 102 -14.09 18.61 -17.21
C THR A 102 -14.99 17.45 -17.63
N THR A 103 -15.16 17.23 -18.92
CA THR A 103 -15.87 16.07 -19.48
C THR A 103 -15.08 14.78 -19.21
N ILE A 104 -13.77 14.80 -19.41
CA ILE A 104 -12.89 13.66 -19.04
C ILE A 104 -13.01 13.35 -17.55
N CYS A 105 -12.95 14.37 -16.71
CA CYS A 105 -13.09 14.22 -15.25
C CYS A 105 -14.45 13.63 -14.84
N LYS A 106 -15.55 14.15 -15.43
CA LYS A 106 -16.91 13.63 -15.18
C LYS A 106 -17.04 12.17 -15.62
N PHE A 107 -16.53 11.83 -16.79
CA PHE A 107 -16.53 10.46 -17.30
C PHE A 107 -15.79 9.52 -16.34
N ILE A 108 -14.55 9.83 -15.94
CA ILE A 108 -13.79 8.98 -15.04
C ILE A 108 -14.52 8.81 -13.70
N ASN A 109 -15.05 9.89 -13.12
CA ASN A 109 -15.72 9.81 -11.82
C ASN A 109 -17.07 9.09 -11.85
N LYS A 110 -17.85 9.24 -12.92
CA LYS A 110 -19.21 8.69 -13.03
C LYS A 110 -19.26 7.29 -13.64
N VAL A 111 -18.31 6.96 -14.52
CA VAL A 111 -18.32 5.70 -15.26
C VAL A 111 -17.20 4.78 -14.79
N ILE A 112 -15.97 5.27 -14.75
CA ILE A 112 -14.81 4.42 -14.46
C ILE A 112 -14.70 4.07 -12.98
N VAL A 113 -14.78 5.05 -12.09
CA VAL A 113 -14.67 4.84 -10.65
C VAL A 113 -15.66 3.79 -10.11
N PRO A 114 -16.95 3.82 -10.45
CA PRO A 114 -17.90 2.81 -9.95
C PRO A 114 -17.69 1.41 -10.56
N ASN A 115 -17.01 1.30 -11.71
CA ASN A 115 -16.80 0.05 -12.44
C ASN A 115 -15.33 -0.38 -12.49
N GLU A 116 -14.50 0.15 -11.61
CA GLU A 116 -13.04 -0.01 -11.60
C GLU A 116 -12.60 -1.47 -11.77
N GLU A 117 -13.04 -2.36 -10.88
CA GLU A 117 -12.65 -3.77 -10.91
C GLU A 117 -13.17 -4.50 -12.16
N ARG A 118 -14.40 -4.21 -12.59
CA ARG A 118 -14.99 -4.83 -13.78
C ARG A 118 -14.27 -4.41 -15.06
N VAL A 119 -14.00 -3.12 -15.22
CA VAL A 119 -13.25 -2.60 -16.37
C VAL A 119 -11.85 -3.21 -16.40
N PHE A 120 -11.17 -3.24 -15.26
CA PHE A 120 -9.83 -3.80 -15.16
C PHE A 120 -9.80 -5.29 -15.53
N SER A 121 -10.68 -6.10 -14.92
CA SER A 121 -10.69 -7.55 -15.15
C SER A 121 -11.00 -7.92 -16.59
N LEU A 122 -11.97 -7.25 -17.25
CA LEU A 122 -12.32 -7.52 -18.63
C LEU A 122 -11.15 -7.29 -19.59
N ILE A 123 -10.46 -6.16 -19.45
CA ILE A 123 -9.30 -5.82 -20.27
C ILE A 123 -8.16 -6.78 -20.00
N MET A 124 -7.86 -7.06 -18.74
CA MET A 124 -6.74 -7.92 -18.38
C MET A 124 -6.95 -9.38 -18.77
N LEU A 125 -8.19 -9.89 -18.70
CA LEU A 125 -8.51 -11.22 -19.22
C LEU A 125 -8.32 -11.30 -20.73
N GLN A 126 -8.66 -10.26 -21.47
CA GLN A 126 -8.42 -10.21 -22.91
C GLN A 126 -6.92 -10.16 -23.23
N ILE A 127 -6.15 -9.31 -22.51
CA ILE A 127 -4.69 -9.26 -22.65
C ILE A 127 -4.06 -10.63 -22.32
N ALA A 128 -4.53 -11.30 -21.25
CA ALA A 128 -4.04 -12.62 -20.89
C ALA A 128 -4.26 -13.65 -22.00
N ARG A 129 -5.43 -13.62 -22.66
CA ARG A 129 -5.73 -14.49 -23.81
C ARG A 129 -4.79 -14.22 -24.97
N GLU A 130 -4.57 -12.95 -25.33
CA GLU A 130 -3.70 -12.58 -26.45
C GLU A 130 -2.23 -12.94 -26.23
N VAL A 131 -1.77 -12.82 -24.98
CA VAL A 131 -0.37 -13.14 -24.59
C VAL A 131 -0.18 -14.63 -24.27
N GLY A 132 -1.28 -15.40 -24.12
CA GLY A 132 -1.24 -16.81 -23.77
C GLY A 132 -0.80 -17.04 -22.31
N ILE A 133 -1.44 -16.35 -21.35
CA ILE A 133 -1.17 -16.49 -19.91
C ILE A 133 -2.29 -17.30 -19.25
N ALA A 134 -1.95 -18.47 -18.69
CA ALA A 134 -2.80 -19.23 -17.78
C ALA A 134 -2.54 -18.76 -16.34
N LEU A 135 -3.48 -17.99 -15.75
CA LEU A 135 -3.25 -17.30 -14.47
C LEU A 135 -3.02 -18.28 -13.32
N SER A 136 -3.75 -19.38 -13.27
CA SER A 136 -3.65 -20.40 -12.21
C SER A 136 -2.36 -21.23 -12.25
N GLU A 137 -1.63 -21.21 -13.37
CA GLU A 137 -0.38 -21.93 -13.56
C GLU A 137 0.84 -21.00 -13.52
N SER A 138 0.61 -19.72 -13.34
CA SER A 138 1.64 -18.69 -13.45
C SER A 138 2.29 -18.37 -12.11
N ASP A 139 3.53 -17.92 -12.20
CA ASP A 139 4.24 -17.32 -11.07
C ASP A 139 3.89 -15.84 -10.96
N ALA A 140 3.51 -15.40 -9.77
CA ALA A 140 3.18 -14.02 -9.47
C ALA A 140 4.25 -13.35 -8.60
N PHE A 141 4.47 -12.08 -8.85
CA PHE A 141 5.42 -11.24 -8.12
C PHE A 141 4.68 -10.09 -7.45
N ILE A 142 4.88 -9.94 -6.14
CA ILE A 142 4.24 -8.86 -5.37
C ILE A 142 5.32 -7.91 -4.86
N ASP A 143 5.07 -6.62 -5.05
CA ASP A 143 5.87 -5.55 -4.45
C ASP A 143 5.05 -4.28 -4.31
N GLY A 144 5.49 -3.41 -3.40
CA GLY A 144 4.82 -2.17 -3.07
C GLY A 144 5.70 -0.93 -3.22
N THR A 145 5.05 0.18 -3.55
CA THR A 145 5.72 1.46 -3.59
C THR A 145 4.81 2.58 -3.11
N LYS A 146 5.42 3.63 -2.56
CA LYS A 146 4.70 4.78 -2.05
C LYS A 146 4.65 5.88 -3.11
N TYR A 147 3.44 6.41 -3.35
CA TYR A 147 3.21 7.58 -4.18
C TYR A 147 2.79 8.76 -3.32
N GLN A 148 3.34 9.93 -3.58
CA GLN A 148 2.94 11.16 -2.91
C GLN A 148 1.48 11.46 -3.23
N ALA A 149 0.69 11.80 -2.20
CA ALA A 149 -0.70 12.23 -2.37
C ALA A 149 -0.78 13.68 -2.87
N ASN A 150 -1.88 14.00 -3.54
CA ASN A 150 -2.19 15.38 -3.91
C ASN A 150 -2.71 16.17 -2.70
N ALA A 151 -1.87 16.29 -1.68
CA ALA A 151 -2.21 16.94 -0.42
C ALA A 151 -1.14 17.96 -0.01
N ASN A 152 -1.55 18.95 0.78
CA ASN A 152 -0.63 19.91 1.37
C ASN A 152 0.01 19.29 2.62
N LYS A 153 1.35 19.07 2.60
CA LYS A 153 2.10 18.44 3.68
C LYS A 153 2.01 19.21 5.02
N TYR A 154 1.75 20.50 4.98
CA TYR A 154 1.66 21.34 6.18
C TYR A 154 0.25 21.33 6.81
N LYS A 155 -0.79 20.87 6.11
CA LYS A 155 -2.16 20.75 6.64
C LYS A 155 -2.40 19.38 7.29
N PHE A 156 -1.52 19.00 8.16
CA PHE A 156 -1.46 17.72 8.86
C PHE A 156 -2.15 17.79 10.23
N VAL A 157 -2.90 16.74 10.59
CA VAL A 157 -3.69 16.68 11.83
C VAL A 157 -3.44 15.35 12.54
N TRP A 158 -2.98 15.41 13.79
CA TRP A 158 -2.90 14.25 14.67
C TRP A 158 -4.24 13.96 15.35
N LYS A 159 -4.52 12.68 15.64
CA LYS A 159 -5.59 12.32 16.57
C LYS A 159 -5.37 13.01 17.90
N PRO A 160 -6.37 13.70 18.45
CA PRO A 160 -6.19 14.55 19.64
C PRO A 160 -6.22 13.75 20.97
N VAL A 161 -5.74 12.50 21.01
CA VAL A 161 -5.87 11.59 22.17
C VAL A 161 -5.43 12.23 23.48
N LYS A 162 -4.23 12.82 23.53
CA LYS A 162 -3.72 13.46 24.75
C LYS A 162 -4.56 14.66 25.18
N ARG A 163 -5.05 15.45 24.21
CA ARG A 163 -5.88 16.63 24.49
C ARG A 163 -7.27 16.21 24.94
N HIS A 164 -7.84 15.20 24.28
CA HIS A 164 -9.14 14.64 24.63
C HIS A 164 -9.11 14.04 26.04
N ARG A 165 -8.10 13.23 26.37
CA ARG A 165 -7.93 12.68 27.74
C ARG A 165 -7.87 13.76 28.81
N LYS A 166 -7.12 14.85 28.59
CA LYS A 166 -7.06 16.00 29.51
C LYS A 166 -8.40 16.71 29.66
N LEU A 167 -9.16 16.83 28.55
CA LEU A 167 -10.50 17.43 28.60
C LEU A 167 -11.49 16.50 29.29
N SER A 168 -11.45 15.19 29.01
CA SER A 168 -12.28 14.17 29.65
C SER A 168 -12.10 14.15 31.16
N ALA A 169 -10.87 14.24 31.65
CA ALA A 169 -10.60 14.32 33.10
C ALA A 169 -11.27 15.55 33.75
N LYS A 170 -11.24 16.71 33.09
CA LYS A 170 -11.92 17.92 33.59
C LYS A 170 -13.45 17.80 33.58
N ILE A 171 -13.99 17.17 32.52
CA ILE A 171 -15.43 16.91 32.42
C ILE A 171 -15.86 15.89 33.48
N SER A 172 -15.09 14.83 33.66
CA SER A 172 -15.33 13.79 34.67
C SER A 172 -15.36 14.39 36.08
N ASP A 173 -14.38 15.23 36.40
CA ASP A 173 -14.32 15.96 37.69
C ASP A 173 -15.55 16.85 37.91
N ALA A 174 -15.99 17.57 36.87
CA ALA A 174 -17.21 18.39 36.93
C ALA A 174 -18.48 17.53 37.11
N ILE A 175 -18.60 16.41 36.39
CA ILE A 175 -19.74 15.49 36.52
C ILE A 175 -19.83 14.92 37.96
N LYS A 176 -18.68 14.47 38.50
CA LYS A 176 -18.62 13.88 39.84
C LYS A 176 -18.89 14.93 40.94
N ARG A 177 -18.23 16.10 40.83
CA ARG A 177 -18.35 17.18 41.85
C ARG A 177 -19.77 17.70 41.99
N HIS A 178 -20.49 17.78 40.87
CA HIS A 178 -21.85 18.31 40.86
C HIS A 178 -22.93 17.20 40.71
N GLY A 179 -22.56 15.93 40.75
CA GLY A 179 -23.48 14.79 40.65
C GLY A 179 -24.41 14.84 39.42
N LEU A 180 -23.85 15.26 38.27
CA LEU A 180 -24.66 15.50 37.04
C LEU A 180 -25.16 14.22 36.39
N ILE A 181 -24.50 13.09 36.60
CA ILE A 181 -24.89 11.79 36.05
C ILE A 181 -24.86 10.76 37.17
N THR A 182 -25.99 10.06 37.37
CA THR A 182 -26.13 8.99 38.34
C THR A 182 -25.38 7.74 37.83
N ASN A 183 -24.70 7.01 38.74
CA ASN A 183 -23.91 5.81 38.41
C ASN A 183 -22.87 6.06 37.29
N TYR A 184 -22.22 7.22 37.31
CA TYR A 184 -21.22 7.60 36.32
C TYR A 184 -19.96 6.74 36.42
N ASN A 185 -19.74 5.89 35.39
CA ASN A 185 -18.49 5.19 35.18
C ASN A 185 -17.56 6.06 34.34
N GLU A 186 -16.40 6.39 34.88
CA GLU A 186 -15.43 7.28 34.21
C GLU A 186 -14.76 6.60 33.03
N PRO A 187 -15.10 6.94 31.78
CA PRO A 187 -14.39 6.41 30.62
C PRO A 187 -13.07 7.16 30.43
N GLU A 188 -12.08 6.51 29.80
CA GLU A 188 -10.81 7.16 29.46
C GLU A 188 -11.00 8.39 28.54
N LEU A 189 -11.96 8.29 27.62
CA LEU A 189 -12.35 9.36 26.70
C LEU A 189 -13.87 9.56 26.77
N ILE A 190 -14.31 10.75 27.13
CA ILE A 190 -15.73 11.09 27.23
C ILE A 190 -16.27 11.46 25.86
N GLY A 191 -17.38 10.81 25.45
CA GLY A 191 -18.09 11.12 24.21
C GLY A 191 -18.98 12.38 24.33
N SER A 192 -19.34 12.96 23.18
CA SER A 192 -20.21 14.13 23.11
C SER A 192 -21.61 13.90 23.71
N GLU A 193 -22.13 12.66 23.63
CA GLU A 193 -23.41 12.26 24.25
C GLU A 193 -23.37 12.38 25.78
N THR A 194 -22.29 11.94 26.40
CA THR A 194 -22.10 12.05 27.86
C THR A 194 -22.07 13.51 28.31
N VAL A 195 -21.37 14.37 27.54
CA VAL A 195 -21.33 15.82 27.84
C VAL A 195 -22.70 16.48 27.65
N ALA A 196 -23.44 16.08 26.59
CA ALA A 196 -24.78 16.57 26.35
C ALA A 196 -25.76 16.16 27.48
N THR A 197 -25.67 14.91 27.96
CA THR A 197 -26.45 14.42 29.11
C THR A 197 -26.12 15.22 30.37
N ALA A 198 -24.84 15.45 30.65
CA ALA A 198 -24.42 16.28 31.79
C ALA A 198 -24.95 17.72 31.68
N LEU A 199 -24.98 18.31 30.48
CA LEU A 199 -25.49 19.65 30.23
C LEU A 199 -27.01 19.71 30.41
N ILE A 200 -27.75 18.70 29.95
CA ILE A 200 -29.21 18.59 30.16
C ILE A 200 -29.52 18.49 31.66
N ASN A 201 -28.83 17.61 32.38
CA ASN A 201 -29.05 17.40 33.80
C ASN A 201 -28.68 18.64 34.65
N LEU A 202 -27.67 19.39 34.21
CA LEU A 202 -27.33 20.66 34.83
C LEU A 202 -28.50 21.67 34.75
N ARG A 203 -29.26 21.71 33.64
CA ARG A 203 -30.42 22.61 33.51
C ARG A 203 -31.52 22.31 34.51
N PHE A 204 -31.73 21.06 34.86
CA PHE A 204 -32.70 20.68 35.91
C PHE A 204 -32.25 21.07 37.32
N ARG A 205 -30.98 21.43 37.50
CA ARG A 205 -30.38 21.85 38.78
C ARG A 205 -30.04 23.34 38.85
N GLU A 206 -30.62 24.16 37.98
CA GLU A 206 -30.38 25.62 37.95
C GLU A 206 -30.69 26.29 39.29
N ALA A 207 -31.75 25.80 39.99
CA ALA A 207 -32.13 26.31 41.30
C ALA A 207 -31.23 25.85 42.45
N ASP A 208 -30.48 24.78 42.28
CA ASP A 208 -29.64 24.14 43.33
C ASP A 208 -28.26 24.80 43.46
N LEU A 209 -27.84 25.57 42.46
CA LEU A 209 -26.49 26.10 42.36
C LEU A 209 -26.49 27.65 42.42
N PRO A 210 -25.47 28.28 43.00
CA PRO A 210 -25.28 29.71 42.89
C PRO A 210 -25.21 30.15 41.44
N ARG A 211 -25.94 31.19 41.06
CA ARG A 211 -26.07 31.65 39.65
C ARG A 211 -24.73 31.84 38.93
N LYS A 212 -23.68 32.27 39.62
CA LYS A 212 -22.34 32.45 39.07
C LYS A 212 -21.70 31.10 38.73
N GLU A 213 -21.85 30.12 39.59
CA GLU A 213 -21.32 28.77 39.44
C GLU A 213 -22.05 28.01 38.34
N TYR A 214 -23.40 28.07 38.33
CA TYR A 214 -24.23 27.50 37.27
C TYR A 214 -23.79 28.01 35.88
N LYS A 215 -23.71 29.36 35.70
CA LYS A 215 -23.29 29.93 34.44
C LYS A 215 -21.86 29.56 34.01
N ALA A 216 -20.94 29.43 34.97
CA ALA A 216 -19.58 29.03 34.67
C ALA A 216 -19.53 27.58 34.19
N LEU A 217 -20.25 26.66 34.87
CA LEU A 217 -20.35 25.27 34.55
C LEU A 217 -21.06 25.01 33.22
N GLU A 218 -22.17 25.73 32.97
CA GLU A 218 -22.91 25.67 31.70
C GLU A 218 -22.02 26.08 30.51
N ARG A 219 -21.29 27.17 30.61
CA ARG A 219 -20.35 27.62 29.58
C ARG A 219 -19.22 26.59 29.36
N PHE A 220 -18.69 26.02 30.44
CA PHE A 220 -17.65 25.01 30.35
C PHE A 220 -18.15 23.75 29.62
N LEU A 221 -19.30 23.20 30.04
CA LEU A 221 -19.86 21.98 29.43
C LEU A 221 -20.30 22.23 27.98
N ALA A 222 -20.89 23.38 27.66
CA ALA A 222 -21.25 23.74 26.30
C ALA A 222 -20.00 23.81 25.37
N ALA A 223 -18.96 24.50 25.82
CA ALA A 223 -17.69 24.56 25.09
C ALA A 223 -17.02 23.16 24.98
N ALA A 224 -17.12 22.36 26.03
CA ALA A 224 -16.59 20.99 26.05
C ALA A 224 -17.34 20.09 25.05
N ALA A 225 -18.67 20.19 24.97
CA ALA A 225 -19.48 19.43 24.01
C ALA A 225 -19.06 19.69 22.56
N LEU A 226 -18.91 20.96 22.19
CA LEU A 226 -18.41 21.36 20.88
C LEU A 226 -17.02 20.79 20.60
N LYS A 227 -16.13 20.86 21.58
CA LYS A 227 -14.75 20.40 21.43
C LYS A 227 -14.62 18.89 21.35
N VAL A 228 -15.40 18.15 22.12
CA VAL A 228 -15.47 16.69 22.08
C VAL A 228 -16.04 16.26 20.72
N GLY A 229 -17.10 16.89 20.21
CA GLY A 229 -17.63 16.62 18.88
C GLY A 229 -16.60 16.85 17.76
N GLU A 230 -15.76 17.91 17.86
CA GLU A 230 -14.63 18.08 16.94
C GLU A 230 -13.63 16.90 17.03
N TYR A 231 -13.32 16.41 18.23
CA TYR A 231 -12.42 15.29 18.42
C TYR A 231 -12.98 13.99 17.86
N GLU A 232 -14.27 13.72 18.09
CA GLU A 232 -14.95 12.56 17.50
C GLU A 232 -14.90 12.59 15.97
N ARG A 233 -15.18 13.74 15.38
CA ARG A 233 -15.02 13.92 13.93
C ARG A 233 -13.60 13.69 13.45
N MET A 234 -12.58 14.12 14.20
CA MET A 234 -11.18 13.84 13.87
C MET A 234 -10.86 12.34 13.96
N TYR A 235 -11.43 11.60 14.92
CA TYR A 235 -11.29 10.16 15.02
C TYR A 235 -11.95 9.44 13.85
N GLN A 236 -13.16 9.85 13.45
CA GLN A 236 -13.86 9.31 12.29
C GLN A 236 -13.03 9.50 11.00
N LEU A 237 -12.52 10.72 10.76
CA LEU A 237 -11.69 11.03 9.60
C LEU A 237 -10.38 10.26 9.58
N ALA A 238 -9.76 10.05 10.73
CA ALA A 238 -8.52 9.28 10.81
C ALA A 238 -8.72 7.77 10.69
N GLY A 239 -9.91 7.25 11.01
CA GLY A 239 -10.20 5.82 11.07
C GLY A 239 -9.53 5.13 12.27
N SER A 240 -9.67 3.81 12.41
CA SER A 240 -9.14 3.05 13.55
C SER A 240 -7.60 2.91 13.51
N SER A 241 -7.02 2.58 12.37
CA SER A 241 -5.61 2.23 12.21
C SER A 241 -4.67 3.42 12.17
N ARG A 242 -5.08 4.55 11.60
CA ARG A 242 -4.22 5.72 11.41
C ARG A 242 -4.17 6.60 12.66
N LYS A 243 -3.00 7.20 12.92
CA LYS A 243 -2.80 8.19 14.01
C LYS A 243 -2.98 9.63 13.54
N SER A 244 -3.09 9.87 12.23
CA SER A 244 -3.14 11.19 11.62
C SER A 244 -3.78 11.17 10.24
N TYR A 245 -4.19 12.34 9.74
CA TYR A 245 -4.68 12.56 8.39
C TYR A 245 -4.30 13.96 7.89
N TYR A 246 -4.55 14.24 6.62
CA TYR A 246 -4.35 15.56 6.02
C TYR A 246 -5.68 16.23 5.70
N LYS A 247 -5.83 17.51 6.02
CA LYS A 247 -7.10 18.26 5.76
C LYS A 247 -7.44 18.33 4.27
N THR A 248 -6.43 18.33 3.40
CA THR A 248 -6.60 18.46 1.94
C THR A 248 -6.85 17.14 1.23
N ASP A 249 -6.47 16.01 1.85
CA ASP A 249 -6.78 14.65 1.43
C ASP A 249 -6.85 13.77 2.67
N VAL A 250 -8.07 13.53 3.15
CA VAL A 250 -8.31 12.86 4.43
C VAL A 250 -7.89 11.39 4.42
N ASP A 251 -7.81 10.78 3.24
CA ASP A 251 -7.42 9.38 3.09
C ASP A 251 -5.90 9.19 3.01
N ALA A 252 -5.14 10.25 2.71
CA ALA A 252 -3.69 10.18 2.67
C ALA A 252 -3.10 9.99 4.08
N THR A 253 -2.06 9.17 4.17
CA THR A 253 -1.34 8.88 5.41
C THR A 253 0.08 9.49 5.36
N ALA A 254 0.59 9.92 6.52
CA ALA A 254 1.96 10.38 6.63
C ALA A 254 2.93 9.18 6.50
N MET A 255 3.67 9.11 5.42
CA MET A 255 4.63 8.04 5.13
C MET A 255 6.01 8.64 4.82
N VAL A 256 7.05 7.90 5.16
CA VAL A 256 8.41 8.25 4.75
C VAL A 256 8.58 7.84 3.29
N LEU A 257 8.99 8.79 2.45
CA LEU A 257 9.40 8.55 1.07
C LEU A 257 10.92 8.44 1.00
N LYS A 258 11.44 7.58 0.11
CA LYS A 258 12.88 7.40 -0.09
C LYS A 258 13.52 8.67 -0.65
N GLU A 259 12.78 9.38 -1.49
CA GLU A 259 13.19 10.65 -2.09
C GLU A 259 12.03 11.64 -2.07
N ASP A 260 12.31 12.89 -1.75
CA ASP A 260 11.39 14.00 -1.99
C ASP A 260 11.65 14.57 -3.39
N TYR A 261 10.60 14.60 -4.20
CA TYR A 261 10.68 15.11 -5.58
C TYR A 261 11.19 16.56 -5.65
N TYR A 262 10.83 17.39 -4.69
CA TYR A 262 11.17 18.82 -4.72
C TYR A 262 12.49 19.14 -4.04
N SER A 263 12.73 18.60 -2.85
CA SER A 263 13.92 18.95 -2.06
C SER A 263 15.10 18.03 -2.31
N LYS A 264 14.90 16.92 -3.04
CA LYS A 264 15.89 15.84 -3.21
C LYS A 264 16.40 15.26 -1.87
N SER A 265 15.77 15.64 -0.75
CA SER A 265 16.11 15.10 0.56
C SER A 265 15.55 13.69 0.71
N SER A 266 16.30 12.83 1.39
CA SER A 266 15.89 11.46 1.66
C SER A 266 15.15 11.35 2.99
N TYR A 267 14.18 10.44 3.04
CA TYR A 267 13.48 10.04 4.28
C TYR A 267 12.60 11.12 4.92
N GLU A 268 12.03 12.03 4.13
CA GLU A 268 11.03 12.96 4.63
C GLU A 268 9.61 12.36 4.72
N PHE A 269 8.82 12.87 5.68
CA PHE A 269 7.40 12.50 5.81
C PHE A 269 6.54 13.31 4.85
N HIS A 270 5.81 12.61 4.01
CA HIS A 270 4.84 13.18 3.08
C HIS A 270 3.46 12.54 3.26
N ALA A 271 2.43 13.27 2.83
CA ALA A 271 1.14 12.66 2.56
C ALA A 271 1.31 11.65 1.41
N ALA A 272 0.98 10.40 1.62
CA ALA A 272 1.20 9.36 0.62
C ALA A 272 0.16 8.24 0.71
N TYR A 273 0.11 7.46 -0.37
CA TYR A 273 -0.56 6.18 -0.46
C TYR A 273 0.48 5.09 -0.70
N ASN A 274 0.27 3.93 -0.14
CA ASN A 274 1.05 2.73 -0.44
C ASN A 274 0.32 1.93 -1.51
N VAL A 275 0.97 1.67 -2.63
CA VAL A 275 0.40 0.99 -3.79
C VAL A 275 1.13 -0.32 -4.00
N GLN A 276 0.39 -1.40 -3.93
CA GLN A 276 0.87 -2.75 -4.19
C GLN A 276 0.52 -3.16 -5.62
N GLN A 277 1.37 -3.95 -6.25
CA GLN A 277 1.14 -4.53 -7.55
C GLN A 277 1.42 -6.03 -7.53
N LEU A 278 0.55 -6.81 -8.16
CA LEU A 278 0.76 -8.22 -8.45
C LEU A 278 0.99 -8.37 -9.96
N VAL A 279 2.18 -8.85 -10.29
CA VAL A 279 2.69 -8.89 -11.66
C VAL A 279 2.88 -10.34 -12.10
N ILE A 280 2.42 -10.70 -13.29
CA ILE A 280 2.62 -12.00 -13.94
C ILE A 280 3.18 -11.74 -15.33
N ARG A 281 4.33 -12.34 -15.64
CA ARG A 281 5.02 -12.18 -16.94
C ARG A 281 5.17 -10.71 -17.37
N GLY A 282 5.45 -9.85 -16.38
CA GLY A 282 5.65 -8.42 -16.59
C GLY A 282 4.36 -7.59 -16.78
N LEU A 283 3.19 -8.17 -16.66
CA LEU A 283 1.91 -7.47 -16.72
C LEU A 283 1.29 -7.38 -15.33
N ILE A 284 0.73 -6.22 -14.99
CA ILE A 284 0.09 -5.97 -13.71
C ILE A 284 -1.33 -6.55 -13.75
N PHE A 285 -1.55 -7.66 -13.03
CA PHE A 285 -2.87 -8.31 -12.95
C PHE A 285 -3.71 -7.88 -11.75
N ALA A 286 -3.07 -7.38 -10.70
CA ALA A 286 -3.79 -6.74 -9.60
C ALA A 286 -2.99 -5.56 -9.04
N TYR A 287 -3.70 -4.63 -8.46
CA TYR A 287 -3.14 -3.50 -7.73
C TYR A 287 -4.00 -3.27 -6.48
N HIS A 288 -3.37 -2.77 -5.42
CA HIS A 288 -4.08 -2.42 -4.20
C HIS A 288 -3.53 -1.11 -3.64
N VAL A 289 -4.41 -0.15 -3.40
CA VAL A 289 -4.05 1.15 -2.82
C VAL A 289 -4.45 1.12 -1.35
N CYS A 290 -3.49 1.23 -0.47
CA CYS A 290 -3.74 1.20 0.97
C CYS A 290 -3.15 2.43 1.69
N GLN A 291 -3.58 2.59 2.94
CA GLN A 291 -3.21 3.68 3.82
C GLN A 291 -2.11 3.25 4.81
N ASP A 292 -1.69 1.98 4.76
CA ASP A 292 -0.73 1.40 5.67
C ASP A 292 0.69 1.78 5.30
N ARG A 293 1.52 2.01 6.32
CA ARG A 293 2.91 2.43 6.14
C ARG A 293 3.85 1.28 5.78
N THR A 294 3.41 0.06 6.09
CA THR A 294 4.13 -1.19 5.88
C THR A 294 3.40 -2.05 4.86
N ASP A 295 4.11 -2.96 4.24
CA ASP A 295 3.57 -3.80 3.17
C ASP A 295 2.94 -5.09 3.71
N ILE A 296 3.22 -5.42 4.98
CA ILE A 296 2.84 -6.70 5.59
C ILE A 296 1.32 -6.96 5.57
N ASP A 297 0.53 -5.92 5.88
CA ASP A 297 -0.92 -6.00 5.95
C ASP A 297 -1.59 -5.86 4.57
N ALA A 298 -0.82 -5.54 3.53
CA ALA A 298 -1.33 -5.37 2.17
C ALA A 298 -1.27 -6.65 1.33
N PHE A 299 -0.59 -7.70 1.82
CA PHE A 299 -0.39 -8.96 1.10
C PHE A 299 -1.71 -9.70 0.87
N ILE A 300 -2.47 -9.97 1.93
CA ILE A 300 -3.77 -10.64 1.82
C ILE A 300 -4.76 -9.81 0.97
N PRO A 301 -4.94 -8.50 1.20
CA PRO A 301 -5.84 -7.68 0.39
C PRO A 301 -5.56 -7.68 -1.12
N ILE A 302 -4.31 -7.69 -1.57
CA ILE A 302 -4.02 -7.74 -3.00
C ILE A 302 -4.34 -9.11 -3.59
N ASN A 303 -4.09 -10.19 -2.86
CA ASN A 303 -4.43 -11.56 -3.26
C ASN A 303 -5.94 -11.78 -3.32
N GLU A 304 -6.67 -11.29 -2.32
CA GLU A 304 -8.14 -11.30 -2.33
C GLU A 304 -8.70 -10.49 -3.51
N ARG A 305 -8.06 -9.36 -3.84
CA ARG A 305 -8.44 -8.60 -5.03
C ARG A 305 -8.18 -9.41 -6.31
N PHE A 306 -7.04 -10.06 -6.44
CA PHE A 306 -6.75 -10.94 -7.57
C PHE A 306 -7.80 -12.05 -7.69
N PHE A 307 -8.13 -12.71 -6.59
CA PHE A 307 -9.18 -13.74 -6.58
C PHE A 307 -10.56 -13.19 -6.97
N ARG A 308 -10.94 -12.01 -6.49
CA ARG A 308 -12.20 -11.37 -6.90
C ARG A 308 -12.26 -11.10 -8.41
N LEU A 309 -11.14 -10.67 -9.00
CA LEU A 309 -11.04 -10.35 -10.42
C LEU A 309 -11.07 -11.58 -11.33
N TYR A 310 -10.43 -12.69 -10.92
CA TYR A 310 -10.13 -13.82 -11.82
C TYR A 310 -10.64 -15.17 -11.35
N ARG A 311 -11.13 -15.30 -10.11
CA ARG A 311 -11.65 -16.52 -9.50
C ARG A 311 -10.64 -17.68 -9.45
N CYS A 312 -9.36 -17.37 -9.41
CA CYS A 312 -8.26 -18.31 -9.21
C CYS A 312 -7.14 -17.62 -8.45
N PHE A 313 -6.19 -18.42 -7.96
CA PHE A 313 -4.91 -17.94 -7.43
C PHE A 313 -3.77 -18.33 -8.37
N PRO A 314 -2.62 -17.64 -8.34
CA PRO A 314 -1.43 -18.06 -9.08
C PRO A 314 -0.83 -19.34 -8.47
N ALA A 315 0.00 -20.06 -9.23
CA ALA A 315 0.66 -21.26 -8.74
C ALA A 315 1.68 -20.96 -7.64
N ASN A 316 2.46 -19.89 -7.82
CA ASN A 316 3.51 -19.49 -6.87
C ASN A 316 3.51 -17.99 -6.69
N GLU A 317 3.89 -17.53 -5.49
CA GLU A 317 4.06 -16.11 -5.20
C GLU A 317 5.43 -15.81 -4.61
N CYS A 318 6.10 -14.82 -5.22
CA CYS A 318 7.39 -14.32 -4.76
C CYS A 318 7.25 -12.85 -4.33
N ALA A 319 7.62 -12.58 -3.07
CA ALA A 319 7.58 -11.23 -2.50
C ALA A 319 8.80 -10.98 -1.60
N ASP A 320 9.01 -9.69 -1.27
CA ASP A 320 10.13 -9.29 -0.43
C ASP A 320 9.90 -9.59 1.05
N ALA A 321 10.94 -9.42 1.85
CA ALA A 321 10.92 -9.66 3.31
C ALA A 321 9.92 -8.79 4.09
N GLY A 322 9.48 -7.68 3.51
CA GLY A 322 8.41 -6.83 4.04
C GLY A 322 7.08 -7.55 4.22
N TYR A 323 6.84 -8.63 3.47
CA TYR A 323 5.59 -9.41 3.50
C TYR A 323 5.68 -10.67 4.38
N GLY A 324 6.87 -11.02 4.90
CA GLY A 324 7.10 -12.23 5.68
C GLY A 324 6.44 -12.19 7.05
N SER A 325 5.23 -12.72 7.19
CA SER A 325 4.48 -12.85 8.44
C SER A 325 3.79 -14.20 8.55
N LEU A 326 3.44 -14.59 9.77
CA LEU A 326 2.72 -15.85 10.01
C LEU A 326 1.38 -15.88 9.28
N ASP A 327 0.62 -14.80 9.33
CA ASP A 327 -0.71 -14.74 8.72
C ASP A 327 -0.62 -14.83 7.18
N ASN A 328 0.38 -14.19 6.58
CA ASN A 328 0.61 -14.27 5.13
C ASN A 328 1.05 -15.67 4.70
N TYR A 329 1.91 -16.35 5.48
CA TYR A 329 2.30 -17.73 5.19
C TYR A 329 1.13 -18.71 5.34
N ARG A 330 0.32 -18.56 6.39
CA ARG A 330 -0.92 -19.34 6.56
C ARG A 330 -1.89 -19.14 5.39
N TYR A 331 -1.99 -17.90 4.91
CA TYR A 331 -2.82 -17.58 3.76
C TYR A 331 -2.34 -18.32 2.51
N LEU A 332 -1.05 -18.29 2.21
CA LEU A 332 -0.48 -19.02 1.08
C LEU A 332 -0.74 -20.53 1.17
N ASP A 333 -0.52 -21.11 2.35
CA ASP A 333 -0.72 -22.53 2.60
C ASP A 333 -2.20 -22.93 2.46
N ALA A 334 -3.12 -22.16 3.04
CA ALA A 334 -4.55 -22.39 2.97
C ALA A 334 -5.09 -22.37 1.53
N HIS A 335 -4.49 -21.54 0.66
CA HIS A 335 -4.87 -21.44 -0.75
C HIS A 335 -4.00 -22.26 -1.70
N LYS A 336 -3.07 -23.07 -1.16
CA LYS A 336 -2.15 -23.94 -1.91
C LYS A 336 -1.28 -23.17 -2.92
N ILE A 337 -0.87 -21.96 -2.55
CA ILE A 337 0.03 -21.12 -3.34
C ILE A 337 1.47 -21.42 -2.91
N GLY A 338 2.35 -21.68 -3.86
CA GLY A 338 3.77 -21.92 -3.57
C GLY A 338 4.41 -20.72 -2.90
N ASN A 339 5.00 -20.93 -1.71
CA ASN A 339 5.57 -19.87 -0.89
C ASN A 339 7.02 -19.58 -1.27
N TYR A 340 7.24 -18.44 -1.94
CA TYR A 340 8.55 -17.86 -2.24
C TYR A 340 8.70 -16.46 -1.63
N VAL A 341 8.01 -16.19 -0.53
CA VAL A 341 8.08 -14.93 0.20
C VAL A 341 9.27 -14.97 1.17
N LYS A 342 10.17 -13.99 1.06
CA LYS A 342 11.32 -13.88 1.96
C LYS A 342 10.87 -13.64 3.40
N HIS A 343 11.47 -14.31 4.37
CA HIS A 343 11.28 -13.99 5.78
C HIS A 343 12.12 -12.78 6.20
N GLN A 344 11.75 -12.10 7.28
CA GLN A 344 12.38 -10.85 7.70
C GLN A 344 13.89 -10.96 7.97
N SER A 345 14.37 -12.10 8.41
CA SER A 345 15.80 -12.38 8.64
C SER A 345 16.56 -12.94 7.42
N TRP A 346 15.91 -13.04 6.25
CA TRP A 346 16.47 -13.64 5.04
C TRP A 346 17.86 -13.12 4.68
N GLU A 347 18.02 -11.81 4.49
CA GLU A 347 19.30 -11.23 4.06
C GLU A 347 20.39 -11.38 5.13
N GLY A 348 20.00 -11.30 6.41
CA GLY A 348 20.91 -11.51 7.53
C GLY A 348 21.41 -12.95 7.61
N ASN A 349 20.52 -13.93 7.40
CA ASN A 349 20.85 -15.35 7.38
C ASN A 349 21.66 -15.71 6.14
N LYS A 350 21.27 -15.25 4.96
CA LYS A 350 21.96 -15.55 3.69
C LYS A 350 23.39 -15.01 3.66
N SER A 351 23.61 -13.79 4.11
CA SER A 351 24.93 -13.15 4.17
C SER A 351 25.74 -13.53 5.41
N ALA A 352 25.15 -14.25 6.36
CA ALA A 352 25.68 -14.52 7.70
C ALA A 352 26.12 -13.25 8.45
N SER A 353 25.50 -12.10 8.12
CA SER A 353 25.81 -10.81 8.73
C SER A 353 24.95 -10.51 9.95
N SER A 354 23.76 -11.07 10.02
CA SER A 354 22.79 -10.93 11.11
C SER A 354 21.90 -12.17 11.18
N PRO A 355 22.47 -13.38 11.42
CA PRO A 355 21.72 -14.62 11.46
C PRO A 355 20.73 -14.63 12.63
N ASP A 356 19.68 -15.45 12.52
CA ASP A 356 18.80 -15.73 13.64
C ASP A 356 19.60 -16.33 14.80
N CYS A 357 19.26 -15.92 16.02
CA CYS A 357 20.03 -16.32 17.22
C CYS A 357 19.78 -17.78 17.64
N TYR A 358 18.76 -18.40 17.07
CA TYR A 358 18.39 -19.79 17.32
C TYR A 358 17.86 -20.46 16.06
N ARG A 359 17.78 -21.77 16.11
CA ARG A 359 17.11 -22.62 15.11
C ARG A 359 16.20 -23.62 15.83
N LEU A 360 14.97 -23.78 15.35
CA LEU A 360 14.05 -24.84 15.79
C LEU A 360 14.49 -26.17 15.17
N LEU A 361 14.57 -27.23 15.97
CA LEU A 361 14.90 -28.58 15.54
C LEU A 361 13.65 -29.40 15.26
N GLY A 362 13.80 -30.50 14.56
CA GLY A 362 12.70 -31.42 14.23
C GLY A 362 12.05 -32.09 15.44
N ASP A 363 12.75 -32.15 16.58
CA ASP A 363 12.23 -32.63 17.87
C ASP A 363 11.48 -31.58 18.69
N GLY A 364 11.32 -30.37 18.13
CA GLY A 364 10.62 -29.27 18.77
C GLY A 364 11.42 -28.44 19.77
N ARG A 365 12.70 -28.79 20.01
CA ARG A 365 13.66 -27.98 20.78
C ARG A 365 14.32 -26.92 19.94
N ILE A 366 14.99 -25.97 20.56
CA ILE A 366 15.83 -25.01 19.84
C ILE A 366 17.31 -25.25 20.08
N VAL A 367 18.14 -24.84 19.13
CA VAL A 367 19.59 -24.75 19.28
C VAL A 367 20.04 -23.32 19.03
N CYS A 368 20.88 -22.75 19.89
CA CYS A 368 21.40 -21.40 19.73
C CYS A 368 22.62 -21.38 18.77
N LEU A 369 23.11 -20.17 18.43
CA LEU A 369 24.30 -19.99 17.58
C LEU A 369 25.58 -20.63 18.12
N ASN A 370 25.66 -20.86 19.42
CA ASN A 370 26.79 -21.54 20.08
C ASN A 370 26.61 -23.06 20.17
N GLY A 371 25.53 -23.62 19.61
CA GLY A 371 25.27 -25.07 19.61
C GLY A 371 24.60 -25.57 20.90
N LEU A 372 24.23 -24.70 21.85
CA LEU A 372 23.55 -25.10 23.07
C LEU A 372 22.06 -25.28 22.81
N HIS A 373 21.51 -26.36 23.40
CA HIS A 373 20.07 -26.65 23.28
C HIS A 373 19.26 -25.80 24.28
N GLY A 374 18.08 -25.39 23.87
CA GLY A 374 17.10 -24.72 24.71
C GLY A 374 15.92 -25.62 24.99
N GLU A 375 15.49 -25.62 26.24
CA GLU A 375 14.31 -26.35 26.69
C GLU A 375 13.10 -25.41 26.80
N GLU A 376 11.93 -25.95 26.52
CA GLU A 376 10.67 -25.22 26.67
C GLU A 376 10.39 -24.98 28.16
N VAL A 377 10.06 -23.73 28.52
CA VAL A 377 9.85 -23.32 29.90
C VAL A 377 8.62 -22.41 30.00
N GLU A 378 7.88 -22.56 31.09
CA GLU A 378 6.90 -21.57 31.50
C GLU A 378 7.56 -20.55 32.40
N ILE A 379 7.26 -19.26 32.22
CA ILE A 379 7.84 -18.18 33.00
C ILE A 379 6.69 -17.40 33.65
N GLU A 380 6.58 -17.55 34.97
CA GLU A 380 5.60 -16.79 35.75
C GLU A 380 5.75 -15.27 35.55
N GLY A 381 4.62 -14.59 35.37
CA GLY A 381 4.56 -13.13 35.20
C GLY A 381 5.06 -12.59 33.85
N ARG A 382 5.50 -13.45 32.94
CA ARG A 382 5.90 -13.03 31.61
C ARG A 382 4.78 -13.27 30.59
N HIS A 383 4.23 -12.19 30.08
CA HIS A 383 3.20 -12.28 29.05
C HIS A 383 3.79 -12.59 27.67
N HIS A 384 3.15 -13.48 26.93
CA HIS A 384 3.47 -13.74 25.53
C HIS A 384 3.20 -12.49 24.68
N ARG A 385 4.21 -12.04 23.92
CA ARG A 385 4.08 -10.92 22.99
C ARG A 385 3.40 -11.33 21.68
N ARG A 386 3.49 -12.62 21.36
CA ARG A 386 2.94 -13.19 20.12
C ARG A 386 1.98 -14.32 20.47
N LYS A 387 0.82 -14.32 19.84
CA LYS A 387 -0.17 -15.40 20.02
C LYS A 387 0.41 -16.73 19.56
N GLY A 388 0.28 -17.76 20.37
CA GLY A 388 0.80 -19.11 20.07
C GLY A 388 2.32 -19.24 20.21
N SER A 389 3.00 -18.28 20.83
CA SER A 389 4.42 -18.42 21.16
C SER A 389 4.66 -19.28 22.39
N VAL A 390 5.84 -19.88 22.47
CA VAL A 390 6.37 -20.60 23.63
C VAL A 390 7.72 -20.02 24.00
N PHE A 391 8.11 -20.17 25.26
CA PHE A 391 9.42 -19.72 25.73
C PHE A 391 10.39 -20.88 25.78
N PHE A 392 11.61 -20.64 25.28
CA PHE A 392 12.74 -21.56 25.41
C PHE A 392 13.85 -20.89 26.21
N ARG A 393 14.40 -21.61 27.16
CA ARG A 393 15.55 -21.17 27.95
C ARG A 393 16.79 -21.91 27.48
N VAL A 394 17.83 -21.16 27.14
CA VAL A 394 19.17 -21.66 26.82
C VAL A 394 20.12 -21.20 27.90
N GLU A 395 20.80 -22.13 28.54
CA GLU A 395 21.79 -21.87 29.61
C GLU A 395 23.22 -21.93 29.06
N GLY A 396 24.22 -21.47 29.86
CA GLY A 396 25.63 -21.47 29.49
C GLY A 396 26.01 -20.32 28.54
N CYS A 397 25.44 -19.15 28.77
CA CYS A 397 25.75 -17.95 27.98
C CYS A 397 27.06 -17.27 28.39
N ASN A 398 27.61 -17.56 29.58
CA ASN A 398 28.85 -16.97 30.07
C ASN A 398 30.04 -17.41 29.21
N GLY A 399 30.86 -16.45 28.76
CA GLY A 399 31.98 -16.71 27.86
C GLY A 399 31.59 -17.01 26.42
N CYS A 400 30.31 -16.94 26.05
CA CYS A 400 29.85 -17.19 24.69
C CYS A 400 30.30 -16.08 23.73
N ASN A 401 30.98 -16.45 22.65
CA ASN A 401 31.45 -15.51 21.63
C ASN A 401 30.31 -14.74 20.93
N TRP A 402 29.09 -15.29 20.92
CA TRP A 402 27.91 -14.68 20.32
C TRP A 402 27.17 -13.72 21.27
N MET A 403 27.54 -13.68 22.55
CA MET A 403 26.84 -12.90 23.57
C MET A 403 26.65 -11.41 23.19
N PRO A 404 27.69 -10.71 22.67
CA PRO A 404 27.55 -9.29 22.29
C PRO A 404 26.53 -9.04 21.18
N TYR A 405 26.29 -10.03 20.35
CA TYR A 405 25.26 -9.98 19.30
C TYR A 405 23.91 -10.48 19.82
N CYS A 406 23.91 -11.65 20.47
CA CYS A 406 22.70 -12.34 20.87
C CYS A 406 21.93 -11.62 21.97
N LYS A 407 22.64 -11.04 22.96
CA LYS A 407 22.05 -10.32 24.10
C LYS A 407 21.99 -8.79 23.97
N ARG A 408 22.32 -8.23 22.80
CA ARG A 408 22.46 -6.77 22.58
C ARG A 408 21.25 -5.92 22.99
N PHE A 409 20.05 -6.50 23.03
CA PHE A 409 18.81 -5.81 23.39
C PHE A 409 18.25 -6.25 24.75
N MET A 410 19.00 -7.04 25.52
CA MET A 410 18.58 -7.46 26.86
C MET A 410 18.99 -6.42 27.88
N THR A 411 18.11 -6.16 28.85
CA THR A 411 18.37 -5.25 29.99
C THR A 411 19.43 -5.84 30.92
N ARG A 412 19.40 -7.17 31.14
CA ARG A 412 20.38 -7.93 31.92
C ARG A 412 21.20 -8.80 30.98
N GLN A 413 22.41 -8.34 30.70
CA GLN A 413 23.32 -9.06 29.77
C GLN A 413 24.22 -10.06 30.49
N ASP A 414 24.34 -9.95 31.81
CA ASP A 414 25.19 -10.73 32.72
C ASP A 414 24.61 -12.09 33.14
N GLU A 415 23.31 -12.32 32.90
CA GLU A 415 22.68 -13.60 33.20
C GLU A 415 23.31 -14.74 32.36
N ASP A 416 23.56 -15.92 32.98
CA ASP A 416 24.13 -17.08 32.28
C ASP A 416 23.14 -17.81 31.37
N PHE A 417 21.97 -17.27 31.15
CA PHE A 417 20.96 -17.84 30.29
C PHE A 417 20.35 -16.80 29.37
N LYS A 418 19.64 -17.28 28.34
CA LYS A 418 18.78 -16.47 27.48
C LYS A 418 17.44 -17.14 27.24
N VAL A 419 16.37 -16.36 27.32
CA VAL A 419 15.02 -16.81 26.97
C VAL A 419 14.66 -16.29 25.57
N PHE A 420 14.23 -17.21 24.73
CA PHE A 420 13.70 -16.94 23.41
C PHE A 420 12.18 -17.15 23.41
N GLU A 421 11.45 -16.22 22.84
CA GLU A 421 10.04 -16.37 22.55
C GLU A 421 9.89 -16.82 21.10
N VAL A 422 9.38 -18.03 20.87
CA VAL A 422 9.36 -18.72 19.59
C VAL A 422 7.93 -19.06 19.21
N VAL A 423 7.54 -18.73 17.99
CA VAL A 423 6.32 -19.24 17.35
C VAL A 423 6.76 -20.40 16.46
N LYS A 424 6.58 -21.64 16.93
CA LYS A 424 7.07 -22.86 16.24
C LYS A 424 6.58 -22.93 14.79
N GLU A 425 5.30 -22.64 14.56
CA GLU A 425 4.69 -22.65 13.24
C GLU A 425 5.34 -21.62 12.29
N LEU A 426 5.65 -20.41 12.76
CA LEU A 426 6.34 -19.41 11.95
C LEU A 426 7.74 -19.89 11.54
N GLU A 427 8.46 -20.57 12.43
CA GLU A 427 9.78 -21.10 12.10
C GLU A 427 9.71 -22.19 11.03
N LEU A 428 8.70 -23.06 11.06
CA LEU A 428 8.48 -24.07 10.01
C LEU A 428 8.21 -23.42 8.65
N TYR A 429 7.35 -22.41 8.58
CA TYR A 429 7.11 -21.65 7.35
C TYR A 429 8.37 -20.92 6.84
N LYS A 430 9.19 -20.37 7.75
CA LYS A 430 10.46 -19.75 7.38
C LYS A 430 11.41 -20.76 6.73
N TYR A 431 11.51 -21.99 7.26
CA TYR A 431 12.36 -23.04 6.67
C TYR A 431 11.83 -23.46 5.31
N GLN A 432 10.53 -23.70 5.18
CA GLN A 432 9.91 -24.00 3.91
C GLN A 432 10.19 -22.89 2.87
N ALA A 433 9.96 -21.62 3.23
CA ALA A 433 10.25 -20.49 2.36
C ALA A 433 11.75 -20.41 2.01
N GLN A 434 12.64 -20.70 2.97
CA GLN A 434 14.08 -20.73 2.74
C GLN A 434 14.47 -21.82 1.73
N ASP A 435 13.97 -23.02 1.91
CA ASP A 435 14.27 -24.14 1.01
C ASP A 435 13.74 -23.86 -0.40
N ASN A 436 12.52 -23.34 -0.51
CA ASN A 436 11.93 -22.92 -1.79
C ASN A 436 12.78 -21.83 -2.46
N LEU A 437 13.14 -20.78 -1.74
CA LEU A 437 13.91 -19.64 -2.25
C LEU A 437 15.35 -20.01 -2.64
N CYS A 438 15.95 -21.04 -2.01
CA CYS A 438 17.28 -21.52 -2.35
C CYS A 438 17.28 -22.54 -3.51
N SER A 439 16.14 -23.05 -3.91
CA SER A 439 16.01 -23.93 -5.08
C SER A 439 16.30 -23.18 -6.39
N PRO A 440 16.64 -23.86 -7.49
CA PRO A 440 16.80 -23.24 -8.80
C PRO A 440 15.59 -22.39 -9.20
N LYS A 441 14.37 -22.90 -8.95
CA LYS A 441 13.12 -22.18 -9.18
C LYS A 441 13.02 -20.92 -8.31
N GLY A 442 13.40 -20.99 -7.03
CA GLY A 442 13.39 -19.85 -6.14
C GLY A 442 14.39 -18.76 -6.53
N ILE A 443 15.55 -19.14 -7.07
CA ILE A 443 16.54 -18.18 -7.59
C ILE A 443 15.98 -17.46 -8.82
N GLU A 444 15.39 -18.22 -9.75
CA GLU A 444 14.69 -17.66 -10.92
C GLU A 444 13.64 -16.63 -10.49
N LEU A 445 12.75 -17.02 -9.57
CA LEU A 445 11.66 -16.17 -9.13
C LEU A 445 12.16 -14.89 -8.44
N ARG A 446 13.19 -14.97 -7.59
CA ARG A 446 13.78 -13.80 -6.91
C ARG A 446 14.37 -12.79 -7.89
N VAL A 447 15.07 -13.26 -8.92
CA VAL A 447 15.65 -12.41 -9.95
C VAL A 447 14.55 -11.80 -10.82
N ASN A 448 13.59 -12.60 -11.25
CA ASN A 448 12.48 -12.14 -12.08
C ASN A 448 11.57 -11.15 -11.33
N ARG A 449 11.39 -11.29 -10.00
CA ARG A 449 10.69 -10.28 -9.20
C ARG A 449 11.34 -8.91 -9.33
N SER A 450 12.66 -8.83 -9.14
CA SER A 450 13.38 -7.55 -9.25
C SER A 450 13.26 -6.97 -10.66
N VAL A 451 13.39 -7.79 -11.69
CA VAL A 451 13.30 -7.33 -13.09
C VAL A 451 11.90 -6.84 -13.44
N GLN A 452 10.84 -7.54 -13.00
CA GLN A 452 9.49 -7.27 -13.46
C GLN A 452 8.80 -6.18 -12.64
N VAL A 453 8.82 -6.27 -11.30
CA VAL A 453 8.05 -5.34 -10.47
C VAL A 453 8.84 -4.07 -10.18
N GLU A 454 10.12 -4.17 -9.79
CA GLU A 454 10.94 -2.99 -9.57
C GLU A 454 11.15 -2.22 -10.89
N GLY A 455 11.25 -2.94 -12.02
CA GLY A 455 11.30 -2.35 -13.36
C GLY A 455 10.06 -1.53 -13.69
N ASP A 456 8.87 -2.01 -13.33
CA ASP A 456 7.60 -1.29 -13.56
C ASP A 456 7.53 0.02 -12.75
N PHE A 457 7.95 -0.03 -11.49
CA PHE A 457 8.05 1.17 -10.67
C PHE A 457 9.12 2.14 -11.18
N GLY A 458 10.23 1.62 -11.72
CA GLY A 458 11.26 2.42 -12.38
C GLY A 458 10.71 3.17 -13.59
N ILE A 459 10.04 2.49 -14.50
CA ILE A 459 9.37 3.09 -15.67
C ILE A 459 8.42 4.20 -15.23
N LEU A 460 7.50 3.91 -14.29
CA LEU A 460 6.52 4.90 -13.86
C LEU A 460 7.15 6.11 -13.17
N LYS A 461 8.10 5.89 -12.25
CA LYS A 461 8.65 6.99 -11.44
C LYS A 461 9.82 7.72 -12.08
N GLN A 462 10.71 6.99 -12.75
CA GLN A 462 11.95 7.57 -13.33
C GLN A 462 11.73 8.01 -14.76
N ASP A 463 11.21 7.12 -15.61
CA ASP A 463 11.06 7.44 -17.04
C ASP A 463 9.85 8.35 -17.28
N HIS A 464 8.70 8.08 -16.62
CA HIS A 464 7.46 8.85 -16.80
C HIS A 464 7.28 9.97 -15.76
N GLY A 465 8.16 10.10 -14.76
CA GLY A 465 8.06 11.12 -13.72
C GLY A 465 6.79 11.04 -12.86
N TYR A 466 6.08 9.88 -12.88
CA TYR A 466 4.84 9.69 -12.14
C TYR A 466 5.13 9.33 -10.68
N THR A 467 5.47 10.33 -9.87
CA THR A 467 5.83 10.17 -8.44
C THR A 467 4.71 10.59 -7.49
N ARG A 468 3.71 11.32 -8.03
CA ARG A 468 2.61 11.89 -7.25
C ARG A 468 1.28 11.62 -7.92
N VAL A 469 0.29 11.11 -7.14
CA VAL A 469 -1.08 10.95 -7.63
C VAL A 469 -1.75 12.31 -7.83
N ARG A 470 -2.62 12.40 -8.82
CA ARG A 470 -3.29 13.65 -9.21
C ARG A 470 -4.66 13.79 -8.56
N ARG A 471 -5.29 12.66 -8.19
CA ARG A 471 -6.61 12.62 -7.54
C ARG A 471 -6.48 12.61 -6.02
N ARG A 472 -7.61 12.82 -5.33
CA ARG A 472 -7.73 12.80 -3.88
C ARG A 472 -8.80 11.82 -3.45
N GLY A 473 -8.58 11.22 -2.28
CA GLY A 473 -9.47 10.20 -1.72
C GLY A 473 -9.18 8.80 -2.28
N LEU A 474 -9.20 7.80 -1.39
CA LEU A 474 -8.76 6.43 -1.66
C LEU A 474 -9.39 5.83 -2.92
N VAL A 475 -10.71 5.96 -3.05
CA VAL A 475 -11.49 5.40 -4.19
C VAL A 475 -11.05 5.98 -5.53
N ARG A 476 -10.84 7.31 -5.59
CA ARG A 476 -10.43 7.97 -6.84
C ARG A 476 -8.96 7.73 -7.15
N VAL A 477 -8.12 7.61 -6.13
CA VAL A 477 -6.71 7.23 -6.30
C VAL A 477 -6.61 5.78 -6.76
N SER A 478 -7.46 4.87 -6.27
CA SER A 478 -7.53 3.50 -6.75
C SER A 478 -7.83 3.45 -8.26
N ALA A 479 -8.85 4.19 -8.71
CA ALA A 479 -9.18 4.26 -10.13
C ALA A 479 -8.07 4.92 -10.99
N GLU A 480 -7.32 5.88 -10.43
CA GLU A 480 -6.14 6.45 -11.10
C GLU A 480 -5.03 5.41 -11.23
N MET A 481 -4.78 4.62 -10.19
CA MET A 481 -3.80 3.51 -10.25
C MET A 481 -4.25 2.41 -11.20
N MET A 482 -5.54 2.14 -11.30
CA MET A 482 -6.11 1.24 -12.29
C MET A 482 -5.77 1.69 -13.71
N LEU A 483 -6.04 2.96 -14.05
CA LEU A 483 -5.72 3.52 -15.36
C LEU A 483 -4.22 3.51 -15.65
N THR A 484 -3.39 3.78 -14.63
CA THR A 484 -1.93 3.74 -14.72
C THR A 484 -1.44 2.32 -15.00
N ALA A 485 -1.96 1.32 -14.27
CA ALA A 485 -1.62 -0.09 -14.47
C ALA A 485 -2.05 -0.59 -15.87
N LEU A 486 -3.28 -0.28 -16.28
CA LEU A 486 -3.76 -0.61 -17.63
C LEU A 486 -2.94 0.08 -18.73
N GLY A 487 -2.61 1.36 -18.55
CA GLY A 487 -1.77 2.09 -19.50
C GLY A 487 -0.42 1.42 -19.69
N LEU A 488 0.27 1.08 -18.57
CA LEU A 488 1.54 0.36 -18.64
C LEU A 488 1.41 -1.00 -19.32
N ASN A 489 0.33 -1.75 -19.02
CA ASN A 489 0.07 -3.04 -19.65
C ASN A 489 -0.21 -2.90 -21.15
N VAL A 490 -0.94 -1.87 -21.58
CA VAL A 490 -1.16 -1.57 -23.01
C VAL A 490 0.17 -1.23 -23.71
N ALA A 491 1.05 -0.44 -23.09
CA ALA A 491 2.38 -0.17 -23.65
C ALA A 491 3.20 -1.45 -23.82
N LYS A 492 3.11 -2.39 -22.85
CA LYS A 492 3.74 -3.70 -22.93
C LYS A 492 3.10 -4.63 -23.97
N LEU A 493 1.78 -4.53 -24.13
CA LEU A 493 1.05 -5.24 -25.19
C LEU A 493 1.50 -4.78 -26.58
N PHE A 494 1.71 -3.48 -26.79
CA PHE A 494 2.30 -2.96 -28.03
C PHE A 494 3.68 -3.54 -28.31
N ARG A 495 4.52 -3.64 -27.27
CA ARG A 495 5.81 -4.32 -27.38
C ARG A 495 5.66 -5.80 -27.73
N PHE A 496 4.68 -6.48 -27.10
CA PHE A 496 4.40 -7.88 -27.41
C PHE A 496 4.01 -8.07 -28.88
N TYR A 497 3.21 -7.17 -29.46
CA TYR A 497 2.87 -7.23 -30.87
C TYR A 497 4.06 -7.09 -31.82
N GLU A 498 5.16 -6.43 -31.36
CA GLU A 498 6.37 -6.25 -32.15
C GLU A 498 7.39 -7.36 -31.94
N THR A 499 7.54 -7.81 -30.69
CA THR A 499 8.69 -8.64 -30.26
C THR A 499 8.30 -10.03 -29.79
N GLY A 500 7.00 -10.30 -29.60
CA GLY A 500 6.50 -11.51 -28.94
C GLY A 500 6.78 -11.58 -27.44
N LYS A 501 7.26 -10.48 -26.82
CA LYS A 501 7.67 -10.45 -25.40
C LYS A 501 7.03 -9.28 -24.65
N THR A 502 6.45 -9.54 -23.49
CA THR A 502 5.94 -8.50 -22.58
C THR A 502 7.04 -7.88 -21.73
N CYS A 503 8.07 -8.65 -21.37
CA CYS A 503 9.25 -8.20 -20.61
C CYS A 503 10.48 -8.11 -21.52
N ARG A 504 11.37 -7.15 -21.26
CA ARG A 504 12.66 -7.07 -21.96
C ARG A 504 13.64 -8.14 -21.51
N HIS A 505 13.63 -8.43 -20.21
CA HIS A 505 14.54 -9.36 -19.56
C HIS A 505 13.74 -10.42 -18.82
N TRP A 506 14.17 -11.65 -18.94
CA TRP A 506 13.65 -12.81 -18.21
C TRP A 506 14.82 -13.77 -17.94
N VAL A 507 14.95 -14.20 -16.70
CA VAL A 507 15.93 -15.21 -16.32
C VAL A 507 15.24 -16.56 -16.37
N ALA A 508 15.77 -17.46 -17.20
CA ALA A 508 15.32 -18.85 -17.27
C ALA A 508 15.94 -19.66 -16.13
N PRO A 509 15.30 -20.75 -15.68
CA PRO A 509 15.82 -21.60 -14.61
C PRO A 509 17.01 -22.47 -15.03
N ASP A 510 17.26 -22.61 -16.34
CA ASP A 510 18.29 -23.46 -16.88
C ASP A 510 19.71 -23.03 -16.44
N GLY A 511 20.46 -23.94 -15.88
CA GLY A 511 21.83 -23.71 -15.39
C GLY A 511 21.92 -23.05 -14.01
N LEU A 512 20.82 -22.84 -13.30
CA LEU A 512 20.81 -22.36 -11.92
C LEU A 512 21.06 -23.54 -10.95
N GLU A 513 22.04 -23.38 -10.05
CA GLU A 513 22.31 -24.34 -8.99
C GLU A 513 21.67 -23.90 -7.67
N PRO A 514 21.30 -24.85 -6.78
CA PRO A 514 20.78 -24.51 -5.46
C PRO A 514 21.75 -23.67 -4.63
N GLU A 515 21.24 -22.67 -3.95
CA GLU A 515 22.04 -21.84 -3.03
C GLU A 515 22.15 -22.48 -1.64
N VAL A 516 23.32 -22.35 -1.03
CA VAL A 516 23.57 -22.75 0.36
C VAL A 516 23.89 -21.50 1.19
N PHE A 517 23.27 -21.35 2.36
CA PHE A 517 23.57 -20.25 3.26
C PHE A 517 24.98 -20.33 3.83
N LYS A 518 25.67 -19.19 3.86
CA LYS A 518 27.01 -19.08 4.44
C LYS A 518 26.98 -19.33 5.94
N LYS A 519 28.03 -19.93 6.47
CA LYS A 519 28.20 -20.06 7.92
C LYS A 519 28.33 -18.68 8.58
N PRO A 520 27.71 -18.45 9.74
CA PRO A 520 27.85 -17.19 10.48
C PRO A 520 29.31 -16.88 10.81
N SER A 521 29.69 -15.60 10.71
CA SER A 521 31.02 -15.10 11.06
C SER A 521 30.95 -14.31 12.35
N TRP A 522 31.28 -14.92 13.47
CA TRP A 522 31.21 -14.30 14.78
C TRP A 522 32.08 -13.03 14.89
N LYS A 523 33.30 -13.01 14.30
CA LYS A 523 34.19 -11.84 14.31
C LYS A 523 33.50 -10.60 13.71
N ARG A 524 32.78 -10.77 12.62
CA ARG A 524 32.01 -9.71 11.95
C ARG A 524 30.84 -9.23 12.81
N LEU A 525 30.14 -10.17 13.44
CA LEU A 525 29.00 -9.87 14.32
C LEU A 525 29.41 -9.21 15.61
N ALA A 526 30.50 -9.65 16.25
CA ALA A 526 31.07 -9.03 17.43
C ALA A 526 31.52 -7.59 17.18
N LYS A 527 32.15 -7.31 15.99
CA LYS A 527 32.53 -5.95 15.59
C LYS A 527 31.30 -5.06 15.38
N LYS A 528 30.22 -5.59 14.81
CA LYS A 528 28.96 -4.88 14.61
C LYS A 528 28.26 -4.61 15.98
N GLY A 529 28.26 -5.57 16.89
CA GLY A 529 27.72 -5.42 18.24
C GLY A 529 28.44 -4.33 19.04
N ARG A 530 29.77 -4.25 18.99
CA ARG A 530 30.56 -3.17 19.62
C ARG A 530 30.17 -1.81 19.06
N ARG A 531 30.11 -1.63 17.73
CA ARG A 531 29.71 -0.35 17.11
C ARG A 531 28.31 0.10 17.51
N ILE A 532 27.37 -0.82 17.67
CA ILE A 532 26.00 -0.50 18.11
C ILE A 532 26.01 -0.07 19.58
N ASN A 533 26.76 -0.76 20.44
CA ASN A 533 26.87 -0.41 21.85
C ASN A 533 27.56 0.95 22.04
N ASP A 534 28.59 1.25 21.28
CA ASP A 534 29.28 2.55 21.31
C ASP A 534 28.36 3.68 20.84
N ALA A 535 27.57 3.46 19.78
CA ALA A 535 26.59 4.43 19.31
C ALA A 535 25.46 4.68 20.33
N MET A 536 25.00 3.64 21.04
CA MET A 536 24.01 3.79 22.10
C MET A 536 24.56 4.52 23.34
N ARG A 537 25.80 4.25 23.74
CA ARG A 537 26.47 4.97 24.84
C ARG A 537 26.65 6.45 24.52
N ASN A 538 27.08 6.76 23.31
CA ASN A 538 27.27 8.15 22.86
C ASN A 538 25.93 8.90 22.67
N GLY A 539 24.86 8.21 22.25
CA GLY A 539 23.50 8.78 22.18
C GLY A 539 22.88 9.05 23.53
N ALA A 540 23.14 8.19 24.54
CA ALA A 540 22.67 8.40 25.92
C ALA A 540 23.44 9.53 26.64
N ALA A 541 24.68 9.79 26.26
CA ALA A 541 25.45 10.93 26.79
C ALA A 541 24.93 12.28 26.25
N LYS A 542 24.54 12.35 24.97
CA LYS A 542 23.96 13.57 24.35
C LYS A 542 22.56 13.93 24.84
N ASN A 543 21.83 13.03 25.44
CA ASN A 543 20.51 13.31 26.03
C ASN A 543 20.55 13.65 27.53
N ARG A 544 21.75 13.81 28.12
CA ARG A 544 21.97 14.21 29.51
C ARG A 544 22.63 15.59 29.65
N GLU A 545 23.01 16.21 28.55
CA GLU A 545 23.33 17.63 28.41
C GLU A 545 22.12 18.39 27.82
#